data_3c73ce61174b3ecb4351ae0ce5972c11
#
_entry.id   3c73ce61174b3ecb4351ae0ce5972c11
#
_cell.length_a   1.000
_cell.length_b   1.000
_cell.length_c   1.000
_cell.angle_alpha   90.00
_cell.angle_beta   90.00
_cell.angle_gamma   90.00
#
_symmetry.space_group_name_H-M   'P 1'
#
loop_
_entity.id
_entity.type
_entity.pdbx_description
1 polymer ?
#
loop_
_entity_poly.entity_id
_entity_poly.type
_entity_poly.pdbx_seq_one_letter_code
_entity_poly.pdbx_strand_id
1 'polypeptide(L)'
;MTVIKEHAHRVIIALGTNIDHDMNMDKAMRLLCDVIGNVRYSRRMWTEPIGMASGMFLNMMVSGLCKLSLQELKLKIKSIEAKCGRTAEERKNGTVRMDIDILKYDERMEHVDDWNREYIKELIKDL
;
A
#
# COMPACT_ATOMS: atom_id res chain seq x y z
N MET A 1 3.73 -30.41 -24.68
CA MET A 1 3.60 -28.94 -24.76
C MET A 1 4.17 -28.30 -23.52
N THR A 2 5.06 -27.38 -23.70
CA THR A 2 5.66 -26.67 -22.58
C THR A 2 4.74 -25.53 -22.18
N VAL A 3 4.27 -25.53 -20.95
CA VAL A 3 3.51 -24.44 -20.40
C VAL A 3 4.49 -23.45 -19.77
N ILE A 4 4.55 -22.26 -20.32
CA ILE A 4 5.34 -21.18 -19.73
C ILE A 4 4.51 -20.64 -18.57
N LYS A 5 4.95 -20.92 -17.36
CA LYS A 5 4.33 -20.33 -16.19
C LYS A 5 4.77 -18.89 -16.09
N GLU A 6 3.82 -17.97 -16.09
CA GLU A 6 4.12 -16.60 -15.77
C GLU A 6 4.67 -16.54 -14.35
N HIS A 7 5.79 -15.87 -14.20
CA HIS A 7 6.41 -15.70 -12.90
C HIS A 7 5.59 -14.71 -12.07
N ALA A 8 5.12 -15.17 -10.91
CA ALA A 8 4.39 -14.34 -9.97
C ALA A 8 5.33 -13.93 -8.84
N HIS A 9 5.35 -12.64 -8.55
CA HIS A 9 6.18 -12.07 -7.51
C HIS A 9 5.39 -11.90 -6.23
N ARG A 10 6.01 -12.19 -5.09
CA ARG A 10 5.39 -11.95 -3.79
C ARG A 10 5.59 -10.50 -3.40
N VAL A 11 4.50 -9.84 -2.99
CA VAL A 11 4.56 -8.44 -2.62
C VAL A 11 3.93 -8.20 -1.25
N ILE A 12 4.48 -7.23 -0.54
CA ILE A 12 3.91 -6.71 0.71
C ILE A 12 3.79 -5.20 0.53
N ILE A 13 2.59 -4.69 0.78
CA ILE A 13 2.23 -3.30 0.51
C ILE A 13 1.59 -2.70 1.75
N ALA A 14 1.97 -1.48 2.09
CA ALA A 14 1.36 -0.72 3.17
C ALA A 14 0.50 0.40 2.60
N LEU A 15 -0.68 0.61 3.19
CA LEU A 15 -1.61 1.67 2.80
C LEU A 15 -1.91 2.54 4.00
N GLY A 16 -2.03 3.85 3.77
CA GLY A 16 -2.39 4.80 4.82
C GLY A 16 -3.15 5.98 4.26
N THR A 17 -4.09 6.49 5.05
CA THR A 17 -4.90 7.65 4.69
C THR A 17 -5.26 8.43 5.94
N ASN A 18 -5.34 9.76 5.84
CA ASN A 18 -5.74 10.60 6.97
C ASN A 18 -7.01 11.41 6.71
N ILE A 19 -7.73 11.11 5.63
CA ILE A 19 -9.01 11.76 5.31
C ILE A 19 -9.94 10.75 4.65
N ASP A 20 -11.26 10.86 4.95
CA ASP A 20 -12.27 9.94 4.41
C ASP A 20 -11.78 8.48 4.48
N HIS A 21 -11.35 8.11 5.66
CA HIS A 21 -10.51 6.93 5.91
C HIS A 21 -11.03 5.64 5.31
N ASP A 22 -12.24 5.24 5.66
CA ASP A 22 -12.78 3.97 5.19
C ASP A 22 -13.08 4.00 3.69
N MET A 23 -13.62 5.12 3.21
CA MET A 23 -13.94 5.27 1.79
C MET A 23 -12.68 5.16 0.92
N ASN A 24 -11.63 5.86 1.30
CA ASN A 24 -10.36 5.83 0.56
C ASN A 24 -9.69 4.46 0.67
N MET A 25 -9.72 3.85 1.84
CA MET A 25 -9.15 2.52 2.03
C MET A 25 -9.87 1.48 1.18
N ASP A 26 -11.21 1.47 1.19
CA ASP A 26 -12.01 0.55 0.40
C ASP A 26 -11.78 0.74 -1.10
N LYS A 27 -11.67 1.98 -1.54
CA LYS A 27 -11.40 2.30 -2.95
C LYS A 27 -10.03 1.79 -3.37
N ALA A 28 -9.00 2.08 -2.56
CA ALA A 28 -7.64 1.63 -2.85
C ALA A 28 -7.57 0.11 -2.92
N MET A 29 -8.24 -0.58 -2.00
CA MET A 29 -8.26 -2.04 -1.99
C MET A 29 -8.91 -2.62 -3.24
N ARG A 30 -10.02 -2.06 -3.70
CA ARG A 30 -10.66 -2.51 -4.94
C ARG A 30 -9.73 -2.37 -6.14
N LEU A 31 -9.06 -1.23 -6.24
CA LEU A 31 -8.14 -0.97 -7.35
C LEU A 31 -6.92 -1.88 -7.27
N LEU A 32 -6.42 -2.11 -6.06
CA LEU A 32 -5.24 -2.94 -5.85
C LEU A 32 -5.51 -4.42 -6.17
N CYS A 33 -6.73 -4.90 -5.89
CA CYS A 33 -7.12 -6.27 -6.20
C CYS A 33 -7.18 -6.59 -7.70
N ASP A 34 -7.18 -5.58 -8.55
CA ASP A 34 -7.04 -5.76 -10.00
C ASP A 34 -5.59 -5.97 -10.43
N VAL A 35 -4.65 -5.68 -9.54
CA VAL A 35 -3.21 -5.71 -9.83
C VAL A 35 -2.52 -6.90 -9.17
N ILE A 36 -2.99 -7.28 -7.98
CA ILE A 36 -2.44 -8.40 -7.22
C ILE A 36 -3.50 -9.45 -6.94
N GLY A 37 -3.06 -10.71 -6.92
CA GLY A 37 -3.93 -11.86 -6.62
C GLY A 37 -3.57 -12.52 -5.30
N ASN A 38 -4.40 -13.48 -4.89
CA ASN A 38 -4.23 -14.21 -3.61
C ASN A 38 -4.01 -13.27 -2.44
N VAL A 39 -4.84 -12.23 -2.37
CA VAL A 39 -4.65 -11.12 -1.43
C VAL A 39 -4.96 -11.55 0.00
N ARG A 40 -4.03 -11.25 0.90
CA ARG A 40 -4.25 -11.27 2.34
C ARG A 40 -4.15 -9.83 2.83
N TYR A 41 -5.02 -9.45 3.75
CA TYR A 41 -4.95 -8.12 4.34
C TYR A 41 -4.98 -8.19 5.84
N SER A 42 -4.29 -7.23 6.44
CA SER A 42 -4.26 -7.06 7.88
C SER A 42 -5.55 -6.38 8.37
N ARG A 43 -5.74 -6.39 9.67
CA ARG A 43 -6.69 -5.45 10.29
C ARG A 43 -6.25 -4.03 10.00
N ARG A 44 -7.16 -3.09 10.19
CA ARG A 44 -6.88 -1.66 10.09
C ARG A 44 -6.47 -1.12 11.44
N MET A 45 -5.49 -0.21 11.45
CA MET A 45 -4.96 0.35 12.69
C MET A 45 -4.81 1.87 12.59
N TRP A 46 -5.27 2.56 13.61
CA TRP A 46 -5.13 4.00 13.71
C TRP A 46 -3.75 4.35 14.28
N THR A 47 -3.11 5.37 13.70
CA THR A 47 -1.84 5.90 14.22
C THR A 47 -1.85 7.42 14.24
N GLU A 48 -0.97 8.00 15.08
CA GLU A 48 -0.75 9.42 15.16
C GLU A 48 -0.11 9.94 13.86
N PRO A 49 -0.36 11.24 13.52
CA PRO A 49 0.30 11.85 12.37
C PRO A 49 1.82 11.83 12.50
N ILE A 50 2.49 11.68 11.36
CA ILE A 50 3.95 11.71 11.27
C ILE A 50 4.34 12.87 10.37
N GLY A 51 5.33 13.67 10.82
CA GLY A 51 5.85 14.80 10.07
C GLY A 51 4.80 15.90 9.87
N MET A 52 4.64 16.34 8.62
CA MET A 52 3.73 17.44 8.26
C MET A 52 2.27 17.00 8.11
N ALA A 53 1.98 15.73 8.26
CA ALA A 53 0.62 15.23 8.12
C ALA A 53 -0.29 15.74 9.24
N SER A 54 -1.56 15.96 8.93
CA SER A 54 -2.56 16.38 9.89
C SER A 54 -3.66 15.34 10.04
N GLY A 55 -4.11 15.11 11.27
CA GLY A 55 -5.13 14.13 11.57
C GLY A 55 -4.60 12.71 11.68
N MET A 56 -5.39 11.85 12.29
CA MET A 56 -5.03 10.44 12.49
C MET A 56 -4.98 9.68 11.17
N PHE A 57 -4.04 8.76 11.07
CA PHE A 57 -3.95 7.84 9.95
C PHE A 57 -4.67 6.54 10.24
N LEU A 58 -5.39 6.05 9.25
CA LEU A 58 -5.82 4.66 9.20
C LEU A 58 -4.84 3.91 8.32
N ASN A 59 -4.28 2.82 8.85
CA ASN A 59 -3.25 2.04 8.17
C ASN A 59 -3.71 0.60 7.98
N MET A 60 -3.26 -0.01 6.88
CA MET A 60 -3.49 -1.41 6.59
C MET A 60 -2.32 -1.95 5.78
N MET A 61 -2.08 -3.25 5.89
CA MET A 61 -1.08 -3.93 5.06
C MET A 61 -1.75 -5.03 4.26
N VAL A 62 -1.22 -5.28 3.08
CA VAL A 62 -1.66 -6.38 2.23
C VAL A 62 -0.46 -7.14 1.70
N SER A 63 -0.67 -8.42 1.45
CA SER A 63 0.28 -9.26 0.72
C SER A 63 -0.44 -9.95 -0.41
N GLY A 64 0.30 -10.34 -1.42
CA GLY A 64 -0.28 -11.04 -2.55
C GLY A 64 0.76 -11.40 -3.59
N LEU A 65 0.27 -11.86 -4.74
CA LEU A 65 1.09 -12.23 -5.88
C LEU A 65 0.85 -11.24 -7.01
N CYS A 66 1.93 -10.81 -7.65
CA CYS A 66 1.89 -9.83 -8.72
C CYS A 66 2.68 -10.33 -9.92
N LYS A 67 2.10 -10.20 -11.11
CA LYS A 67 2.77 -10.58 -12.36
C LYS A 67 3.57 -9.44 -12.98
N LEU A 68 3.38 -8.22 -12.47
CA LEU A 68 4.09 -7.04 -12.97
C LEU A 68 5.52 -7.00 -12.43
N SER A 69 6.42 -6.39 -13.20
CA SER A 69 7.74 -6.04 -12.67
C SER A 69 7.58 -5.01 -11.55
N LEU A 70 8.62 -4.84 -10.75
CA LEU A 70 8.60 -3.83 -9.69
C LEU A 70 8.31 -2.44 -10.24
N GLN A 71 8.91 -2.10 -11.38
CA GLN A 71 8.73 -0.80 -12.00
C GLN A 71 7.30 -0.59 -12.50
N GLU A 72 6.72 -1.61 -13.14
CA GLU A 72 5.32 -1.57 -13.57
C GLU A 72 4.38 -1.46 -12.38
N LEU A 73 4.65 -2.18 -11.30
CA LEU A 73 3.84 -2.11 -10.09
C LEU A 73 3.90 -0.71 -9.48
N LYS A 74 5.07 -0.10 -9.44
CA LYS A 74 5.21 1.28 -8.94
C LYS A 74 4.35 2.26 -9.74
N LEU A 75 4.31 2.12 -11.07
CA LEU A 75 3.48 2.97 -11.92
C LEU A 75 1.99 2.75 -11.65
N LYS A 76 1.58 1.49 -11.50
CA LYS A 76 0.18 1.16 -11.15
C LYS A 76 -0.22 1.76 -9.82
N ILE A 77 0.66 1.71 -8.83
CA ILE A 77 0.40 2.26 -7.50
C ILE A 77 0.21 3.77 -7.58
N LYS A 78 1.04 4.48 -8.34
CA LYS A 78 0.86 5.92 -8.54
C LYS A 78 -0.49 6.24 -9.19
N SER A 79 -0.92 5.42 -10.14
CA SER A 79 -2.23 5.55 -10.77
C SER A 79 -3.35 5.36 -9.75
N ILE A 80 -3.22 4.39 -8.87
CA ILE A 80 -4.22 4.14 -7.81
C ILE A 80 -4.28 5.33 -6.85
N GLU A 81 -3.15 5.84 -6.42
CA GLU A 81 -3.08 7.01 -5.55
C GLU A 81 -3.78 8.21 -6.19
N ALA A 82 -3.54 8.44 -7.48
CA ALA A 82 -4.18 9.51 -8.23
C ALA A 82 -5.70 9.34 -8.31
N LYS A 83 -6.16 8.10 -8.52
CA LYS A 83 -7.60 7.79 -8.54
C LYS A 83 -8.27 7.98 -7.19
N CYS A 84 -7.51 7.89 -6.10
CA CYS A 84 -7.99 8.22 -4.76
C CYS A 84 -8.01 9.73 -4.50
N GLY A 85 -7.53 10.53 -5.45
CA GLY A 85 -7.57 11.97 -5.37
C GLY A 85 -6.32 12.62 -4.81
N ARG A 86 -5.20 11.90 -4.74
CA ARG A 86 -3.94 12.44 -4.23
C ARG A 86 -3.44 13.55 -5.14
N THR A 87 -3.23 14.76 -4.57
CA THR A 87 -2.66 15.90 -5.26
C THR A 87 -1.46 16.44 -4.49
N ALA A 88 -0.56 17.12 -5.20
CA ALA A 88 0.59 17.78 -4.57
C ALA A 88 0.16 18.89 -3.61
N GLU A 89 -0.90 19.60 -3.95
CA GLU A 89 -1.42 20.69 -3.12
C GLU A 89 -1.94 20.18 -1.78
N GLU A 90 -2.74 19.12 -1.78
CA GLU A 90 -3.23 18.52 -0.54
C GLU A 90 -2.09 18.01 0.33
N ARG A 91 -1.08 17.41 -0.28
CA ARG A 91 0.08 16.93 0.48
C ARG A 91 0.82 18.07 1.19
N LYS A 92 0.92 19.22 0.57
CA LYS A 92 1.52 20.42 1.20
C LYS A 92 0.74 20.85 2.44
N ASN A 93 -0.58 20.62 2.41
CA ASN A 93 -1.46 20.95 3.54
C ASN A 93 -1.53 19.84 4.59
N GLY A 94 -0.76 18.75 4.41
CA GLY A 94 -0.78 17.61 5.32
C GLY A 94 -1.94 16.66 5.11
N THR A 95 -2.68 16.79 4.00
CA THR A 95 -3.79 15.90 3.65
C THR A 95 -3.26 14.76 2.78
N VAL A 96 -3.48 13.52 3.23
CA VAL A 96 -3.04 12.32 2.52
C VAL A 96 -4.25 11.44 2.26
N ARG A 97 -4.80 11.53 1.05
CA ARG A 97 -5.97 10.73 0.67
C ARG A 97 -5.65 9.25 0.57
N MET A 98 -4.49 8.94 0.03
CA MET A 98 -3.98 7.57 0.02
C MET A 98 -2.49 7.58 -0.25
N ASP A 99 -1.76 6.90 0.62
CA ASP A 99 -0.33 6.65 0.46
C ASP A 99 -0.14 5.14 0.39
N ILE A 100 0.50 4.67 -0.66
CA ILE A 100 0.69 3.24 -0.91
C ILE A 100 2.17 2.97 -1.14
N ASP A 101 2.77 2.17 -0.27
CA ASP A 101 4.19 1.86 -0.33
C ASP A 101 4.41 0.36 -0.51
N ILE A 102 5.23 -0.01 -1.49
CA ILE A 102 5.70 -1.38 -1.64
C ILE A 102 6.79 -1.58 -0.59
N LEU A 103 6.57 -2.45 0.38
CA LEU A 103 7.55 -2.73 1.44
C LEU A 103 8.45 -3.89 1.07
N LYS A 104 7.97 -4.83 0.28
CA LYS A 104 8.76 -5.96 -0.15
C LYS A 104 8.29 -6.45 -1.52
N TYR A 105 9.24 -6.77 -2.38
CA TYR A 105 9.00 -7.36 -3.69
C TYR A 105 9.94 -8.55 -3.83
N ASP A 106 9.39 -9.77 -3.78
CA ASP A 106 10.14 -11.02 -3.61
C ASP A 106 11.05 -10.91 -2.38
N GLU A 107 12.37 -11.03 -2.54
CA GLU A 107 13.31 -10.90 -1.43
C GLU A 107 13.83 -9.47 -1.23
N ARG A 108 13.44 -8.55 -2.10
CA ARG A 108 13.91 -7.18 -2.05
C ARG A 108 13.05 -6.35 -1.12
N MET A 109 13.65 -5.83 -0.07
CA MET A 109 12.99 -4.91 0.85
C MET A 109 13.11 -3.48 0.36
N GLU A 110 11.98 -2.77 0.41
CA GLU A 110 11.89 -1.34 0.09
C GLU A 110 11.49 -0.58 1.35
N HIS A 111 11.67 0.73 1.35
CA HIS A 111 11.31 1.60 2.49
C HIS A 111 11.83 1.04 3.82
N VAL A 112 13.13 0.78 3.87
CA VAL A 112 13.77 0.05 4.98
C VAL A 112 13.46 0.67 6.34
N ASP A 113 13.41 1.99 6.42
CA ASP A 113 13.12 2.70 7.67
C ASP A 113 11.70 2.44 8.18
N ASP A 114 10.75 2.21 7.27
CA ASP A 114 9.36 1.95 7.64
C ASP A 114 9.20 0.61 8.36
N TRP A 115 10.08 -0.35 8.09
CA TRP A 115 10.03 -1.66 8.72
C TRP A 115 10.22 -1.58 10.24
N ASN A 116 10.77 -0.49 10.75
CA ASN A 116 10.99 -0.27 12.18
C ASN A 116 9.78 0.36 12.88
N ARG A 117 8.76 0.77 12.14
CA ARG A 117 7.57 1.37 12.74
C ARG A 117 6.73 0.33 13.45
N GLU A 118 6.23 0.68 14.63
CA GLU A 118 5.47 -0.25 15.46
C GLU A 118 4.24 -0.80 14.76
N TYR A 119 3.49 0.04 14.03
CA TYR A 119 2.29 -0.45 13.36
C TYR A 119 2.61 -1.43 12.23
N ILE A 120 3.73 -1.27 11.55
CA ILE A 120 4.19 -2.22 10.53
C ILE A 120 4.49 -3.58 11.18
N LYS A 121 5.23 -3.57 12.29
CA LYS A 121 5.54 -4.80 13.03
C LYS A 121 4.30 -5.52 13.52
N GLU A 122 3.28 -4.77 13.92
CA GLU A 122 2.01 -5.35 14.36
C GLU A 122 1.19 -5.90 13.20
N LEU A 123 0.98 -5.09 12.16
CA LEU A 123 0.10 -5.49 11.06
C LEU A 123 0.66 -6.62 10.21
N ILE A 124 1.98 -6.72 10.10
CA ILE A 124 2.60 -7.80 9.32
C ILE A 124 2.26 -9.19 9.87
N LYS A 125 1.95 -9.29 11.15
CA LYS A 125 1.56 -10.55 11.79
C LYS A 125 0.26 -11.11 11.21
N ASP A 126 -0.56 -10.27 10.61
CA ASP A 126 -1.84 -10.68 10.03
C ASP A 126 -1.70 -11.24 8.61
N LEU A 127 -0.53 -11.12 8.02
CA LEU A 127 -0.28 -11.51 6.62
C LEU A 127 0.20 -12.96 6.46
#